data_76fb05968804095783e5a7daf6c9c5eb
#
_entry.id   76fb05968804095783e5a7daf6c9c5eb
#
_cell.length_a   1.000
_cell.length_b   1.000
_cell.length_c   1.000
_cell.angle_alpha   90.00
_cell.angle_beta   90.00
_cell.angle_gamma   90.00
#
_symmetry.space_group_name_H-M   'P 1'
#
loop_
_entity.id
_entity.type
_entity.pdbx_description
1 polymer ?
#
loop_
_entity_poly.entity_id
_entity_poly.type
_entity_poly.pdbx_seq_one_letter_code
_entity_poly.pdbx_strand_id
1 'polypeptide(L)'
;MNGDKVIEEGTIIINQNKIDTIGTSEKIVIPEGAKVYDMRGKTIMPGIVDVHAHVGAFRNGLSTQKHWQFYANLAFGVTTSHDHSVHTKAAFTLEELQKSGQTVGPRLFSTGFILYGAEGDFKAVVNNLEDARFAIERTKAFGAKSVKSYNQPRREQRQQIMQAAKELGVNVVPEGGSNFYSNMSMIFDGHTGIEHNIPVNPVYKDVLSLWSNSKTGYTPTLIVNYGGMNGEMFFYEESNVWENQTLLKYTPRYVIDTRSRHRIKIPAKEYENGHILTSKTVTDLSKMGVKVNLGAHGQLQGLGAHWELWMLHQGGMSNLEALKAATINGAEYIGIGDELGTLEVGKLDDLIILDKNPLENIRHSNTVTHTMINGRLYDVTTMNEIGNYNTPRTKFYWENGKYNQGVPFNFDTNSFTSPTCSCHE
;
A
#
# COMPACT_ATOMS: atom_id res chain seq x y z
N MET A 1 12.88 7.35 8.21
CA MET A 1 12.57 6.36 9.24
C MET A 1 13.76 5.46 9.60
N ASN A 2 14.96 5.92 9.31
CA ASN A 2 16.18 5.22 9.69
C ASN A 2 16.67 5.72 11.07
N GLY A 3 16.18 5.12 12.12
CA GLY A 3 16.47 5.49 13.50
C GLY A 3 15.36 6.29 14.18
N ASP A 4 15.66 6.76 15.38
CA ASP A 4 14.69 7.37 16.31
C ASP A 4 14.89 8.89 16.41
N LYS A 5 15.62 9.50 15.45
CA LYS A 5 15.93 10.92 15.48
C LYS A 5 14.97 11.71 14.58
N VAL A 6 14.46 12.79 15.14
CA VAL A 6 13.77 13.86 14.39
C VAL A 6 14.79 14.98 14.15
N ILE A 7 14.80 15.54 12.96
CA ILE A 7 15.57 16.74 12.63
C ILE A 7 14.60 17.91 12.77
N GLU A 8 14.74 18.64 13.87
CA GLU A 8 14.00 19.87 14.08
C GLU A 8 14.56 20.97 13.16
N GLU A 9 13.67 21.80 12.61
CA GLU A 9 14.04 22.89 11.69
C GLU A 9 14.93 22.41 10.55
N GLY A 10 14.53 21.28 9.94
CA GLY A 10 15.32 20.59 8.92
C GLY A 10 15.18 21.19 7.53
N THR A 11 16.24 21.08 6.74
CA THR A 11 16.23 21.35 5.29
C THR A 11 16.59 20.09 4.53
N ILE A 12 15.88 19.83 3.44
CA ILE A 12 16.15 18.76 2.48
C ILE A 12 16.43 19.42 1.13
N ILE A 13 17.55 19.08 0.53
CA ILE A 13 17.90 19.47 -0.84
C ILE A 13 17.69 18.29 -1.75
N ILE A 14 16.91 18.49 -2.80
CA ILE A 14 16.63 17.50 -3.83
C ILE A 14 17.39 17.91 -5.10
N ASN A 15 18.10 16.97 -5.67
CA ASN A 15 18.73 17.13 -6.97
C ASN A 15 18.21 16.06 -7.93
N GLN A 16 17.57 16.49 -9.00
CA GLN A 16 16.81 15.63 -9.91
C GLN A 16 15.70 14.88 -9.16
N ASN A 17 15.86 13.60 -8.86
CA ASN A 17 14.90 12.75 -8.16
C ASN A 17 15.50 12.09 -6.91
N LYS A 18 16.59 12.66 -6.37
CA LYS A 18 17.29 12.11 -5.19
C LYS A 18 17.49 13.17 -4.12
N ILE A 19 17.51 12.69 -2.89
CA ILE A 19 17.93 13.47 -1.74
C ILE A 19 19.43 13.69 -1.84
N ASP A 20 19.85 14.94 -2.06
CA ASP A 20 21.25 15.33 -2.13
C ASP A 20 21.80 15.65 -0.73
N THR A 21 21.04 16.41 0.04
CA THR A 21 21.47 16.84 1.38
C THR A 21 20.26 16.88 2.31
N ILE A 22 20.46 16.49 3.57
CA ILE A 22 19.45 16.58 4.64
C ILE A 22 20.14 16.92 5.96
N GLY A 23 19.57 17.83 6.73
CA GLY A 23 20.09 18.21 8.06
C GLY A 23 19.37 19.41 8.65
N THR A 24 19.91 19.94 9.74
CA THR A 24 19.39 21.18 10.35
C THR A 24 19.65 22.39 9.43
N SER A 25 18.68 23.26 9.30
CA SER A 25 18.72 24.40 8.35
C SER A 25 19.94 25.31 8.55
N GLU A 26 20.39 25.49 9.78
CA GLU A 26 21.57 26.30 10.09
C GLU A 26 22.87 25.75 9.48
N LYS A 27 22.93 24.45 9.18
CA LYS A 27 24.13 23.78 8.66
C LYS A 27 24.09 23.55 7.15
N ILE A 28 22.98 23.86 6.50
CA ILE A 28 22.81 23.60 5.08
C ILE A 28 22.91 24.89 4.29
N VAL A 29 23.81 24.88 3.31
CA VAL A 29 23.92 25.96 2.32
C VAL A 29 23.01 25.62 1.15
N ILE A 30 22.03 26.47 0.91
CA ILE A 30 21.13 26.32 -0.24
C ILE A 30 21.88 26.70 -1.52
N PRO A 31 21.92 25.81 -2.53
CA PRO A 31 22.59 26.12 -3.80
C PRO A 31 21.98 27.34 -4.49
N GLU A 32 22.81 28.11 -5.16
CA GLU A 32 22.38 29.24 -5.99
C GLU A 32 21.42 28.75 -7.09
N GLY A 33 20.31 29.46 -7.28
CA GLY A 33 19.27 29.11 -8.26
C GLY A 33 18.34 27.97 -7.83
N ALA A 34 18.50 27.42 -6.62
CA ALA A 34 17.55 26.42 -6.11
C ALA A 34 16.17 27.04 -5.88
N LYS A 35 15.13 26.31 -6.29
CA LYS A 35 13.74 26.68 -5.97
C LYS A 35 13.44 26.28 -4.52
N VAL A 36 13.15 27.28 -3.68
CA VAL A 36 12.92 27.08 -2.24
C VAL A 36 11.43 27.06 -1.94
N TYR A 37 11.01 26.05 -1.19
CA TYR A 37 9.67 25.93 -0.62
C TYR A 37 9.75 26.07 0.89
N ASP A 38 9.07 27.08 1.44
CA ASP A 38 8.99 27.27 2.89
C ASP A 38 7.96 26.30 3.50
N MET A 39 8.46 25.31 4.21
CA MET A 39 7.67 24.28 4.89
C MET A 39 7.73 24.39 6.42
N ARG A 40 8.06 25.59 6.96
CA ARG A 40 8.06 25.83 8.41
C ARG A 40 6.71 25.51 9.04
N GLY A 41 6.73 24.84 10.19
CA GLY A 41 5.52 24.36 10.87
C GLY A 41 4.93 23.07 10.27
N LYS A 42 5.54 22.49 9.23
CA LYS A 42 5.14 21.23 8.62
C LYS A 42 6.06 20.08 9.08
N THR A 43 5.61 18.87 8.85
CA THR A 43 6.42 17.65 9.05
C THR A 43 6.69 17.00 7.71
N ILE A 44 7.94 16.63 7.47
CA ILE A 44 8.34 15.89 6.26
C ILE A 44 8.69 14.47 6.67
N MET A 45 8.16 13.47 5.96
CA MET A 45 8.48 12.07 6.16
C MET A 45 8.55 11.33 4.82
N PRO A 46 9.12 10.11 4.78
CA PRO A 46 9.04 9.28 3.57
C PRO A 46 7.59 9.08 3.15
N GLY A 47 7.36 8.94 1.85
CA GLY A 47 6.06 8.57 1.31
C GLY A 47 5.61 7.19 1.79
N ILE A 48 4.31 6.99 1.84
CA ILE A 48 3.71 5.73 2.27
C ILE A 48 3.95 4.66 1.19
N VAL A 49 4.36 3.48 1.63
CA VAL A 49 4.54 2.27 0.83
C VAL A 49 3.42 1.28 1.18
N ASP A 50 2.47 1.12 0.28
CA ASP A 50 1.39 0.13 0.40
C ASP A 50 1.81 -1.15 -0.32
N VAL A 51 2.17 -2.18 0.45
CA VAL A 51 2.70 -3.43 -0.12
C VAL A 51 1.64 -4.44 -0.50
N HIS A 52 0.38 -4.19 -0.15
CA HIS A 52 -0.76 -4.99 -0.58
C HIS A 52 -1.88 -4.08 -1.07
N ALA A 53 -1.64 -3.45 -2.22
CA ALA A 53 -2.57 -2.57 -2.88
C ALA A 53 -3.27 -3.30 -4.03
N HIS A 54 -4.58 -3.18 -4.13
CA HIS A 54 -5.30 -3.50 -5.35
C HIS A 54 -5.70 -2.19 -6.00
N VAL A 55 -4.82 -1.64 -6.84
CA VAL A 55 -4.97 -0.28 -7.36
C VAL A 55 -6.15 -0.15 -8.33
N GLY A 56 -6.54 -1.24 -8.99
CA GLY A 56 -7.73 -1.29 -9.84
C GLY A 56 -7.71 -0.35 -11.05
N ALA A 57 -6.52 0.07 -11.48
CA ALA A 57 -6.35 0.99 -12.60
C ALA A 57 -6.60 0.37 -13.97
N PHE A 58 -6.79 -0.95 -14.01
CA PHE A 58 -7.01 -1.71 -15.22
C PHE A 58 -8.21 -2.63 -15.05
N ARG A 59 -9.19 -2.52 -15.95
CA ARG A 59 -10.42 -3.30 -15.87
C ARG A 59 -10.88 -3.77 -17.25
N ASN A 60 -11.25 -5.04 -17.37
CA ASN A 60 -11.79 -5.64 -18.60
C ASN A 60 -10.95 -5.32 -19.83
N GLY A 61 -9.63 -5.33 -19.71
CA GLY A 61 -8.72 -5.03 -20.81
C GLY A 61 -8.59 -3.53 -21.15
N LEU A 62 -9.25 -2.64 -20.40
CA LEU A 62 -9.21 -1.21 -20.65
C LEU A 62 -8.48 -0.46 -19.55
N SER A 63 -7.70 0.52 -19.95
CA SER A 63 -7.03 1.48 -19.08
C SER A 63 -7.42 2.90 -19.49
N THR A 64 -7.69 3.75 -18.54
CA THR A 64 -7.98 5.18 -18.78
C THR A 64 -6.68 5.97 -18.81
N GLN A 65 -6.64 7.11 -19.50
CA GLN A 65 -5.47 8.01 -19.45
C GLN A 65 -5.26 8.64 -18.08
N LYS A 66 -6.33 8.78 -17.31
CA LYS A 66 -6.31 9.39 -15.98
C LYS A 66 -6.90 8.40 -14.99
N HIS A 67 -6.04 7.86 -14.17
CA HIS A 67 -6.40 6.93 -13.13
C HIS A 67 -6.72 7.68 -11.85
N TRP A 68 -7.99 7.86 -11.52
CA TRP A 68 -8.38 8.52 -10.28
C TRP A 68 -7.77 7.84 -9.05
N GLN A 69 -7.62 6.52 -9.09
CA GLN A 69 -6.98 5.73 -8.05
C GLN A 69 -5.55 6.21 -7.76
N PHE A 70 -4.81 6.54 -8.81
CA PHE A 70 -3.44 7.04 -8.70
C PHE A 70 -3.40 8.42 -8.04
N TYR A 71 -4.30 9.30 -8.45
CA TYR A 71 -4.43 10.62 -7.84
C TYR A 71 -4.90 10.55 -6.39
N ALA A 72 -5.83 9.65 -6.07
CA ALA A 72 -6.27 9.41 -4.70
C ALA A 72 -5.11 8.93 -3.82
N ASN A 73 -4.32 7.96 -4.30
CA ASN A 73 -3.14 7.48 -3.57
C ASN A 73 -2.14 8.60 -3.29
N LEU A 74 -1.75 9.38 -4.31
CA LEU A 74 -0.83 10.52 -4.12
C LEU A 74 -1.41 11.60 -3.21
N ALA A 75 -2.72 11.88 -3.30
CA ALA A 75 -3.37 12.89 -2.46
C ALA A 75 -3.37 12.52 -0.97
N PHE A 76 -3.28 11.23 -0.66
CA PHE A 76 -3.10 10.71 0.68
C PHE A 76 -1.67 10.26 0.98
N GLY A 77 -0.70 10.65 0.14
CA GLY A 77 0.71 10.43 0.41
C GLY A 77 1.22 9.01 0.17
N VAL A 78 0.43 8.15 -0.49
CA VAL A 78 0.90 6.84 -0.94
C VAL A 78 1.74 7.04 -2.20
N THR A 79 3.06 6.93 -2.07
CA THR A 79 4.01 7.14 -3.17
C THR A 79 4.45 5.85 -3.84
N THR A 80 4.24 4.72 -3.18
CA THR A 80 4.57 3.39 -3.70
C THR A 80 3.44 2.42 -3.44
N SER A 81 3.03 1.68 -4.47
CA SER A 81 1.98 0.65 -4.41
C SER A 81 2.49 -0.65 -5.03
N HIS A 82 2.33 -1.75 -4.31
CA HIS A 82 2.60 -3.09 -4.82
C HIS A 82 1.26 -3.80 -5.07
N ASP A 83 0.89 -3.93 -6.34
CA ASP A 83 -0.40 -4.50 -6.77
C ASP A 83 -0.27 -6.02 -6.94
N HIS A 84 -0.98 -6.72 -6.08
CA HIS A 84 -1.10 -8.17 -6.12
C HIS A 84 -2.26 -8.59 -7.03
N SER A 85 -2.03 -9.53 -7.92
CA SER A 85 -3.13 -10.15 -8.68
C SER A 85 -3.73 -9.29 -9.78
N VAL A 86 -2.93 -8.95 -10.77
CA VAL A 86 -3.39 -8.17 -11.92
C VAL A 86 -2.85 -8.75 -13.22
N HIS A 87 -3.46 -8.38 -14.33
CA HIS A 87 -2.99 -8.77 -15.66
C HIS A 87 -1.56 -8.28 -15.90
N THR A 88 -0.61 -9.22 -16.03
CA THR A 88 0.84 -8.94 -16.08
C THR A 88 1.20 -7.80 -17.04
N LYS A 89 0.79 -7.91 -18.31
CA LYS A 89 1.13 -6.87 -19.31
C LYS A 89 0.59 -5.50 -18.95
N ALA A 90 -0.63 -5.43 -18.40
CA ALA A 90 -1.24 -4.17 -18.03
C ALA A 90 -0.54 -3.50 -16.86
N ALA A 91 -0.21 -4.26 -15.81
CA ALA A 91 0.50 -3.74 -14.64
C ALA A 91 1.85 -3.14 -15.03
N PHE A 92 2.66 -3.90 -15.75
CA PHE A 92 4.01 -3.45 -16.14
C PHE A 92 3.98 -2.34 -17.19
N THR A 93 2.95 -2.29 -18.07
CA THR A 93 2.75 -1.13 -18.94
C THR A 93 2.44 0.14 -18.14
N LEU A 94 1.58 0.05 -17.12
CA LEU A 94 1.29 1.20 -16.26
C LEU A 94 2.50 1.64 -15.44
N GLU A 95 3.31 0.69 -14.98
CA GLU A 95 4.59 0.98 -14.33
C GLU A 95 5.51 1.79 -15.24
N GLU A 96 5.69 1.37 -16.49
CA GLU A 96 6.51 2.09 -17.47
C GLU A 96 5.94 3.49 -17.81
N LEU A 97 4.62 3.61 -17.96
CA LEU A 97 3.97 4.90 -18.17
C LEU A 97 4.15 5.85 -16.98
N GLN A 98 4.12 5.32 -15.77
CA GLN A 98 4.39 6.11 -14.56
C GLN A 98 5.87 6.53 -14.49
N LYS A 99 6.80 5.60 -14.71
CA LYS A 99 8.25 5.88 -14.73
C LYS A 99 8.62 6.95 -15.77
N SER A 100 8.02 6.88 -16.95
CA SER A 100 8.24 7.86 -18.03
C SER A 100 7.54 9.21 -17.79
N GLY A 101 6.74 9.34 -16.72
CA GLY A 101 5.99 10.55 -16.41
C GLY A 101 4.77 10.80 -17.30
N GLN A 102 4.37 9.84 -18.13
CA GLN A 102 3.17 9.92 -18.95
C GLN A 102 1.89 9.73 -18.12
N THR A 103 1.99 9.04 -16.99
CA THR A 103 0.90 8.88 -16.02
C THR A 103 1.33 9.36 -14.65
N VAL A 104 0.51 10.22 -14.05
CA VAL A 104 0.70 10.68 -12.68
C VAL A 104 0.17 9.61 -11.73
N GLY A 105 1.00 9.16 -10.81
CA GLY A 105 0.63 8.11 -9.84
C GLY A 105 1.79 7.67 -8.96
N PRO A 106 1.51 6.81 -7.98
CA PRO A 106 2.56 6.18 -7.17
C PRO A 106 3.49 5.33 -8.04
N ARG A 107 4.68 5.02 -7.55
CA ARG A 107 5.49 3.95 -8.12
C ARG A 107 4.71 2.65 -8.04
N LEU A 108 4.61 1.97 -9.17
CA LEU A 108 3.87 0.72 -9.25
C LEU A 108 4.84 -0.45 -9.27
N PHE A 109 4.54 -1.43 -8.47
CA PHE A 109 5.15 -2.76 -8.51
C PHE A 109 4.01 -3.77 -8.59
N SER A 110 4.26 -4.93 -9.15
CA SER A 110 3.23 -5.97 -9.27
C SER A 110 3.82 -7.36 -9.24
N THR A 111 3.00 -8.31 -8.80
CA THR A 111 3.27 -9.74 -8.91
C THR A 111 2.85 -10.31 -10.27
N GLY A 112 2.15 -9.53 -11.09
CA GLY A 112 1.56 -10.03 -12.31
C GLY A 112 0.49 -11.11 -12.07
N PHE A 113 0.44 -12.13 -12.92
CA PHE A 113 -0.46 -13.25 -12.76
C PHE A 113 -0.18 -14.04 -11.49
N ILE A 114 -1.25 -14.44 -10.82
CA ILE A 114 -1.21 -15.29 -9.64
C ILE A 114 -0.69 -16.69 -10.02
N LEU A 115 0.22 -17.24 -9.25
CA LEU A 115 0.62 -18.64 -9.35
C LEU A 115 -0.39 -19.50 -8.59
N TYR A 116 -1.04 -20.43 -9.29
CA TYR A 116 -2.10 -21.23 -8.70
C TYR A 116 -2.16 -22.64 -9.32
N GLY A 117 -2.52 -23.63 -8.53
CA GLY A 117 -2.63 -25.02 -8.96
C GLY A 117 -3.96 -25.38 -9.66
N ALA A 118 -4.69 -24.40 -10.17
CA ALA A 118 -5.92 -24.56 -10.94
C ALA A 118 -6.11 -23.38 -11.90
N GLU A 119 -6.99 -23.55 -12.87
CA GLU A 119 -7.36 -22.50 -13.83
C GLU A 119 -8.15 -21.37 -13.15
N GLY A 120 -8.15 -20.20 -13.76
CA GLY A 120 -8.91 -19.03 -13.35
C GLY A 120 -8.37 -17.74 -13.96
N ASP A 121 -9.13 -16.66 -13.84
CA ASP A 121 -8.74 -15.34 -14.34
C ASP A 121 -7.45 -14.85 -13.67
N PHE A 122 -6.55 -14.30 -14.51
CA PHE A 122 -5.24 -13.80 -14.08
C PHE A 122 -4.36 -14.83 -13.33
N LYS A 123 -4.59 -16.12 -13.56
CA LYS A 123 -3.84 -17.22 -12.95
C LYS A 123 -2.91 -17.86 -13.95
N ALA A 124 -1.67 -18.15 -13.51
CA ALA A 124 -0.73 -19.01 -14.18
C ALA A 124 -0.79 -20.37 -13.48
N VAL A 125 -1.19 -21.40 -14.22
CA VAL A 125 -1.36 -22.75 -13.65
C VAL A 125 0.00 -23.36 -13.34
N VAL A 126 0.16 -23.84 -12.10
CA VAL A 126 1.37 -24.50 -11.62
C VAL A 126 1.01 -25.88 -11.10
N ASN A 127 1.38 -26.92 -11.84
CA ASN A 127 1.17 -28.33 -11.46
C ASN A 127 2.44 -29.01 -10.97
N ASN A 128 3.60 -28.48 -11.35
CA ASN A 128 4.92 -29.04 -11.05
C ASN A 128 5.99 -27.95 -10.98
N LEU A 129 7.22 -28.33 -10.67
CA LEU A 129 8.34 -27.40 -10.51
C LEU A 129 8.71 -26.69 -11.83
N GLU A 130 8.55 -27.34 -12.98
CA GLU A 130 8.85 -26.75 -14.29
C GLU A 130 7.87 -25.65 -14.63
N ASP A 131 6.57 -25.85 -14.39
CA ASP A 131 5.54 -24.83 -14.53
C ASP A 131 5.85 -23.62 -13.63
N ALA A 132 6.27 -23.88 -12.38
CA ALA A 132 6.64 -22.81 -11.45
C ALA A 132 7.82 -21.99 -11.96
N ARG A 133 8.90 -22.65 -12.45
CA ARG A 133 10.06 -21.96 -13.04
C ARG A 133 9.64 -21.12 -14.22
N PHE A 134 8.92 -21.68 -15.18
CA PHE A 134 8.46 -20.98 -16.36
C PHE A 134 7.63 -19.73 -16.02
N ALA A 135 6.65 -19.87 -15.12
CA ALA A 135 5.77 -18.78 -14.73
C ALA A 135 6.54 -17.66 -14.01
N ILE A 136 7.51 -18.00 -13.15
CA ILE A 136 8.33 -17.02 -12.43
C ILE A 136 9.32 -16.35 -13.37
N GLU A 137 10.02 -17.09 -14.24
CA GLU A 137 10.94 -16.52 -15.25
C GLU A 137 10.21 -15.52 -16.14
N ARG A 138 9.03 -15.90 -16.65
CA ARG A 138 8.19 -15.03 -17.45
C ARG A 138 7.83 -13.74 -16.72
N THR A 139 7.39 -13.83 -15.46
CA THR A 139 6.97 -12.68 -14.67
C THR A 139 8.18 -11.79 -14.34
N LYS A 140 9.31 -12.39 -14.00
CA LYS A 140 10.58 -11.70 -13.77
C LYS A 140 11.06 -10.95 -15.02
N ALA A 141 10.87 -11.52 -16.22
CA ALA A 141 11.25 -10.88 -17.50
C ALA A 141 10.46 -9.58 -17.76
N PHE A 142 9.28 -9.41 -17.14
CA PHE A 142 8.54 -8.14 -17.14
C PHE A 142 9.06 -7.13 -16.10
N GLY A 143 9.99 -7.51 -15.24
CA GLY A 143 10.55 -6.64 -14.19
C GLY A 143 10.04 -6.94 -12.77
N ALA A 144 9.21 -7.96 -12.56
CA ALA A 144 8.69 -8.31 -11.26
C ALA A 144 9.81 -8.68 -10.27
N LYS A 145 9.73 -8.12 -9.07
CA LYS A 145 10.60 -8.47 -7.92
C LYS A 145 9.99 -9.57 -7.04
N SER A 146 8.69 -9.82 -7.22
CA SER A 146 7.93 -10.80 -6.46
C SER A 146 6.85 -11.46 -7.31
N VAL A 147 6.39 -12.62 -6.87
CA VAL A 147 5.24 -13.34 -7.43
C VAL A 147 4.24 -13.68 -6.33
N LYS A 148 2.96 -13.73 -6.67
CA LYS A 148 1.92 -14.13 -5.71
C LYS A 148 1.67 -15.63 -5.81
N SER A 149 1.84 -16.33 -4.69
CA SER A 149 1.38 -17.71 -4.51
C SER A 149 0.00 -17.69 -3.85
N TYR A 150 -1.03 -18.12 -4.58
CA TYR A 150 -2.39 -18.14 -4.04
C TYR A 150 -2.61 -19.29 -3.05
N ASN A 151 -3.83 -19.48 -2.58
CA ASN A 151 -4.23 -20.60 -1.72
C ASN A 151 -4.09 -21.94 -2.46
N GLN A 152 -2.86 -22.42 -2.58
CA GLN A 152 -2.55 -23.61 -3.37
C GLN A 152 -3.37 -24.82 -2.89
N PRO A 153 -3.98 -25.58 -3.81
CA PRO A 153 -4.73 -26.79 -3.45
C PRO A 153 -3.89 -27.82 -2.70
N ARG A 154 -2.59 -27.87 -2.97
CA ARG A 154 -1.64 -28.76 -2.31
C ARG A 154 -0.41 -27.99 -1.83
N ARG A 155 0.09 -28.32 -0.63
CA ARG A 155 1.32 -27.74 -0.09
C ARG A 155 2.54 -28.00 -0.99
N GLU A 156 2.59 -29.13 -1.65
CA GLU A 156 3.65 -29.48 -2.61
C GLU A 156 3.79 -28.42 -3.71
N GLN A 157 2.69 -27.96 -4.30
CA GLN A 157 2.71 -26.91 -5.32
C GLN A 157 3.32 -25.62 -4.76
N ARG A 158 2.97 -25.25 -3.55
CA ARG A 158 3.55 -24.10 -2.87
C ARG A 158 5.05 -24.24 -2.64
N GLN A 159 5.51 -25.43 -2.22
CA GLN A 159 6.94 -25.72 -2.03
C GLN A 159 7.71 -25.67 -3.35
N GLN A 160 7.12 -26.14 -4.46
CA GLN A 160 7.69 -26.03 -5.80
C GLN A 160 7.81 -24.58 -6.25
N ILE A 161 6.82 -23.72 -5.96
CA ILE A 161 6.90 -22.29 -6.21
C ILE A 161 8.04 -21.66 -5.39
N MET A 162 8.16 -22.01 -4.11
CA MET A 162 9.24 -21.50 -3.25
C MET A 162 10.62 -21.94 -3.74
N GLN A 163 10.77 -23.18 -4.19
CA GLN A 163 12.02 -23.69 -4.76
C GLN A 163 12.40 -22.89 -6.02
N ALA A 164 11.47 -22.78 -6.97
CA ALA A 164 11.71 -22.05 -8.21
C ALA A 164 12.03 -20.57 -7.95
N ALA A 165 11.31 -19.92 -7.04
CA ALA A 165 11.53 -18.55 -6.67
C ALA A 165 12.91 -18.32 -6.05
N LYS A 166 13.36 -19.23 -5.18
CA LYS A 166 14.70 -19.20 -4.59
C LYS A 166 15.81 -19.36 -5.66
N GLU A 167 15.64 -20.29 -6.60
CA GLU A 167 16.57 -20.49 -7.72
C GLU A 167 16.69 -19.23 -8.60
N LEU A 168 15.57 -18.53 -8.79
CA LEU A 168 15.49 -17.37 -9.69
C LEU A 168 15.71 -16.02 -8.97
N GLY A 169 15.86 -16.01 -7.65
CA GLY A 169 16.06 -14.80 -6.85
C GLY A 169 14.83 -13.88 -6.87
N VAL A 170 13.63 -14.43 -6.74
CA VAL A 170 12.35 -13.69 -6.72
C VAL A 170 11.66 -13.92 -5.39
N ASN A 171 11.07 -12.87 -4.81
CA ASN A 171 10.28 -12.96 -3.59
C ASN A 171 8.94 -13.65 -3.85
N VAL A 172 8.42 -14.35 -2.85
CA VAL A 172 7.08 -14.94 -2.91
C VAL A 172 6.20 -14.35 -1.83
N VAL A 173 5.14 -13.68 -2.24
CA VAL A 173 4.09 -13.18 -1.36
C VAL A 173 2.90 -14.13 -1.46
N PRO A 174 2.61 -14.90 -0.40
CA PRO A 174 1.52 -15.86 -0.42
C PRO A 174 0.21 -15.19 -0.03
N GLU A 175 -0.88 -15.71 -0.57
CA GLU A 175 -2.19 -15.44 0.02
C GLU A 175 -2.29 -16.21 1.33
N GLY A 176 -2.32 -15.50 2.45
CA GLY A 176 -2.78 -16.04 3.71
C GLY A 176 -4.29 -16.28 3.67
N GLY A 177 -4.80 -17.08 4.54
CA GLY A 177 -6.22 -17.42 4.49
C GLY A 177 -6.78 -17.79 5.84
N SER A 178 -8.05 -18.18 5.84
CA SER A 178 -8.80 -18.59 7.04
C SER A 178 -8.34 -19.92 7.63
N ASN A 179 -7.25 -20.52 7.14
CA ASN A 179 -6.70 -21.76 7.66
C ASN A 179 -5.39 -21.49 8.42
N PHE A 180 -5.45 -21.58 9.74
CA PHE A 180 -4.31 -21.36 10.62
C PHE A 180 -3.10 -22.23 10.29
N TYR A 181 -3.30 -23.55 10.11
CA TYR A 181 -2.20 -24.46 9.82
C TYR A 181 -1.55 -24.22 8.47
N SER A 182 -2.34 -23.80 7.48
CA SER A 182 -1.80 -23.36 6.18
C SER A 182 -0.88 -22.16 6.34
N ASN A 183 -1.31 -21.14 7.10
CA ASN A 183 -0.49 -19.96 7.36
C ASN A 183 0.81 -20.31 8.11
N MET A 184 0.75 -21.16 9.14
CA MET A 184 1.95 -21.60 9.85
C MET A 184 2.89 -22.36 8.94
N SER A 185 2.38 -23.22 8.06
CA SER A 185 3.21 -23.96 7.12
C SER A 185 3.88 -23.06 6.06
N MET A 186 3.35 -21.85 5.77
CA MET A 186 4.03 -20.88 4.92
C MET A 186 5.32 -20.36 5.54
N ILE A 187 5.35 -20.19 6.88
CA ILE A 187 6.57 -19.81 7.60
C ILE A 187 7.63 -20.92 7.45
N PHE A 188 7.24 -22.19 7.62
CA PHE A 188 8.15 -23.32 7.44
C PHE A 188 8.65 -23.46 5.99
N ASP A 189 7.81 -23.14 5.01
CA ASP A 189 8.17 -23.18 3.59
C ASP A 189 9.07 -22.01 3.16
N GLY A 190 9.28 -21.03 4.06
CA GLY A 190 10.23 -19.92 3.86
C GLY A 190 9.72 -18.79 2.97
N HIS A 191 8.43 -18.53 2.97
CA HIS A 191 7.86 -17.40 2.23
C HIS A 191 8.40 -16.06 2.72
N THR A 192 8.45 -15.07 1.83
CA THR A 192 8.93 -13.71 2.14
C THR A 192 8.06 -13.04 3.20
N GLY A 193 6.75 -13.27 3.18
CA GLY A 193 5.79 -12.79 4.16
C GLY A 193 4.54 -13.64 4.22
N ILE A 194 3.59 -13.21 5.03
CA ILE A 194 2.20 -13.68 5.00
C ILE A 194 1.32 -12.46 4.76
N GLU A 195 0.50 -12.56 3.71
CA GLU A 195 -0.51 -11.56 3.38
C GLU A 195 -1.83 -11.94 4.05
N HIS A 196 -2.52 -10.94 4.56
CA HIS A 196 -3.71 -11.06 5.41
C HIS A 196 -3.43 -11.59 6.82
N ASN A 197 -4.32 -11.23 7.73
CA ASN A 197 -4.20 -11.65 9.10
C ASN A 197 -4.48 -13.15 9.28
N ILE A 198 -3.76 -13.77 10.22
CA ILE A 198 -4.07 -15.13 10.62
C ILE A 198 -5.42 -15.16 11.36
N PRO A 199 -6.22 -16.23 11.18
CA PRO A 199 -7.61 -16.26 11.64
C PRO A 199 -7.77 -16.64 13.12
N VAL A 200 -6.70 -16.59 13.90
CA VAL A 200 -6.69 -17.00 15.32
C VAL A 200 -6.07 -15.89 16.16
N ASN A 201 -6.80 -15.45 17.16
CA ASN A 201 -6.36 -14.44 18.12
C ASN A 201 -6.88 -14.77 19.54
N PRO A 202 -6.08 -14.54 20.59
CA PRO A 202 -4.65 -14.21 20.52
C PRO A 202 -3.79 -15.41 20.08
N VAL A 203 -2.59 -15.14 19.60
CA VAL A 203 -1.56 -16.17 19.41
C VAL A 203 -0.69 -16.29 20.67
N TYR A 204 -0.06 -17.45 20.84
CA TYR A 204 0.72 -17.75 22.03
C TYR A 204 2.22 -17.90 21.69
N LYS A 205 3.03 -18.17 22.70
CA LYS A 205 4.49 -18.21 22.63
C LYS A 205 5.04 -19.11 21.55
N ASP A 206 4.37 -20.20 21.24
CA ASP A 206 4.75 -21.15 20.20
C ASP A 206 4.74 -20.48 18.81
N VAL A 207 3.65 -19.80 18.47
CA VAL A 207 3.50 -19.06 17.20
C VAL A 207 4.43 -17.86 17.16
N LEU A 208 4.48 -17.08 18.25
CA LEU A 208 5.37 -15.91 18.36
C LEU A 208 6.83 -16.31 18.16
N SER A 209 7.26 -17.41 18.81
CA SER A 209 8.64 -17.92 18.69
C SER A 209 8.92 -18.49 17.29
N LEU A 210 7.99 -19.23 16.70
CA LEU A 210 8.14 -19.74 15.35
C LEU A 210 8.38 -18.61 14.35
N TRP A 211 7.51 -17.60 14.40
CA TRP A 211 7.55 -16.53 13.42
C TRP A 211 8.75 -15.60 13.60
N SER A 212 9.06 -15.19 14.83
CA SER A 212 10.19 -14.32 15.14
C SER A 212 11.56 -14.94 14.84
N ASN A 213 11.67 -16.26 14.86
CA ASN A 213 12.88 -16.97 14.43
C ASN A 213 12.95 -17.24 12.92
N SER A 214 11.93 -16.83 12.18
CA SER A 214 11.92 -16.85 10.71
C SER A 214 12.30 -15.49 10.14
N LYS A 215 12.47 -15.41 8.81
CA LYS A 215 12.61 -14.13 8.09
C LYS A 215 11.30 -13.68 7.44
N THR A 216 10.21 -14.40 7.71
CA THR A 216 8.90 -14.15 7.10
C THR A 216 8.30 -12.86 7.69
N GLY A 217 8.03 -11.87 6.85
CA GLY A 217 7.34 -10.65 7.22
C GLY A 217 5.83 -10.85 7.39
N TYR A 218 5.13 -9.79 7.73
CA TYR A 218 3.68 -9.84 7.95
C TYR A 218 2.97 -8.59 7.41
N THR A 219 2.02 -8.80 6.50
CA THR A 219 1.13 -7.75 5.97
C THR A 219 -0.31 -8.10 6.37
N PRO A 220 -0.80 -7.67 7.54
CA PRO A 220 -2.03 -8.19 8.13
C PRO A 220 -3.30 -7.77 7.39
N THR A 221 -3.30 -6.66 6.65
CA THR A 221 -4.49 -6.10 5.99
C THR A 221 -5.71 -6.05 6.91
N LEU A 222 -5.56 -5.42 8.08
CA LEU A 222 -6.61 -5.32 9.10
C LEU A 222 -7.90 -4.69 8.55
N ILE A 223 -7.76 -3.91 7.50
CA ILE A 223 -8.86 -3.24 6.81
C ILE A 223 -9.90 -4.24 6.31
N VAL A 224 -9.50 -5.45 5.91
CA VAL A 224 -10.39 -6.56 5.50
C VAL A 224 -10.49 -7.68 6.54
N ASN A 225 -9.61 -7.73 7.52
CA ASN A 225 -9.60 -8.55 8.74
C ASN A 225 -10.25 -9.94 8.60
N TYR A 226 -9.56 -10.88 7.99
CA TYR A 226 -10.04 -12.26 7.81
C TYR A 226 -10.37 -12.94 9.14
N GLY A 227 -11.51 -13.62 9.19
CA GLY A 227 -12.01 -14.29 10.40
C GLY A 227 -12.74 -13.39 11.39
N GLY A 228 -13.01 -12.13 11.03
CA GLY A 228 -13.75 -11.18 11.85
C GLY A 228 -14.39 -10.05 11.05
N MET A 229 -14.85 -9.03 11.76
CA MET A 229 -15.38 -7.81 11.15
C MET A 229 -14.24 -7.05 10.42
N ASN A 230 -14.49 -6.64 9.17
CA ASN A 230 -13.59 -5.79 8.42
C ASN A 230 -13.29 -4.51 9.20
N GLY A 231 -12.00 -4.18 9.36
CA GLY A 231 -11.59 -3.01 10.13
C GLY A 231 -12.05 -1.69 9.54
N GLU A 232 -12.27 -1.62 8.21
CA GLU A 232 -12.80 -0.41 7.56
C GLU A 232 -14.17 0.02 8.09
N MET A 233 -14.99 -0.93 8.58
CA MET A 233 -16.32 -0.63 9.10
C MET A 233 -16.26 0.30 10.32
N PHE A 234 -15.22 0.17 11.15
CA PHE A 234 -14.99 1.08 12.28
C PHE A 234 -14.90 2.54 11.81
N PHE A 235 -14.17 2.80 10.74
CA PHE A 235 -13.95 4.16 10.24
C PHE A 235 -15.16 4.72 9.49
N TYR A 236 -15.96 3.87 8.85
CA TYR A 236 -17.24 4.30 8.28
C TYR A 236 -18.26 4.71 9.36
N GLU A 237 -18.16 4.13 10.57
CA GLU A 237 -18.98 4.54 11.70
C GLU A 237 -18.42 5.77 12.43
N GLU A 238 -17.07 5.82 12.60
CA GLU A 238 -16.42 6.89 13.35
C GLU A 238 -16.44 8.23 12.61
N SER A 239 -16.47 8.22 11.28
CA SER A 239 -16.26 9.42 10.47
C SER A 239 -17.27 9.58 9.33
N ASN A 240 -17.54 10.82 8.98
CA ASN A 240 -18.33 11.17 7.79
C ASN A 240 -17.45 11.14 6.54
N VAL A 241 -17.07 9.94 6.10
CA VAL A 241 -16.17 9.72 4.96
C VAL A 241 -16.62 10.49 3.71
N TRP A 242 -17.94 10.58 3.50
CA TRP A 242 -18.58 11.31 2.38
C TRP A 242 -18.46 12.85 2.48
N GLU A 243 -17.90 13.38 3.55
CA GLU A 243 -17.61 14.82 3.74
C GLU A 243 -16.11 15.13 3.59
N ASN A 244 -15.25 14.10 3.48
CA ASN A 244 -13.83 14.28 3.31
C ASN A 244 -13.52 14.93 1.96
N GLN A 245 -13.09 16.19 1.99
CA GLN A 245 -12.91 17.03 0.79
C GLN A 245 -11.83 16.48 -0.16
N THR A 246 -10.74 15.93 0.37
CA THR A 246 -9.69 15.32 -0.43
C THR A 246 -10.21 14.07 -1.13
N LEU A 247 -10.94 13.23 -0.38
CA LEU A 247 -11.53 12.02 -0.94
C LEU A 247 -12.55 12.34 -2.04
N LEU A 248 -13.47 13.27 -1.78
CA LEU A 248 -14.50 13.70 -2.74
C LEU A 248 -13.91 14.28 -4.02
N LYS A 249 -12.73 14.87 -3.93
CA LYS A 249 -12.05 15.45 -5.10
C LYS A 249 -11.43 14.39 -5.99
N TYR A 250 -10.80 13.38 -5.41
CA TYR A 250 -10.00 12.40 -6.14
C TYR A 250 -10.65 11.02 -6.27
N THR A 251 -11.78 10.79 -5.61
CA THR A 251 -12.52 9.53 -5.68
C THR A 251 -13.93 9.76 -6.19
N PRO A 252 -14.39 9.01 -7.20
CA PRO A 252 -15.75 9.16 -7.69
C PRO A 252 -16.80 8.89 -6.61
N ARG A 253 -17.84 9.71 -6.59
CA ARG A 253 -18.89 9.65 -5.57
C ARG A 253 -19.54 8.27 -5.43
N TYR A 254 -19.73 7.56 -6.52
CA TYR A 254 -20.32 6.21 -6.49
C TYR A 254 -19.47 5.20 -5.69
N VAL A 255 -18.16 5.34 -5.67
CA VAL A 255 -17.27 4.49 -4.85
C VAL A 255 -17.49 4.79 -3.38
N ILE A 256 -17.49 6.07 -3.01
CA ILE A 256 -17.65 6.53 -1.62
C ILE A 256 -19.04 6.15 -1.09
N ASP A 257 -20.08 6.50 -1.84
CA ASP A 257 -21.47 6.32 -1.40
C ASP A 257 -21.81 4.83 -1.26
N THR A 258 -21.36 3.99 -2.16
CA THR A 258 -21.60 2.55 -2.10
C THR A 258 -20.99 1.93 -0.85
N ARG A 259 -19.74 2.29 -0.52
CA ARG A 259 -19.04 1.77 0.65
C ARG A 259 -19.54 2.33 1.97
N SER A 260 -19.99 3.59 2.00
CA SER A 260 -20.42 4.28 3.21
C SER A 260 -21.94 4.14 3.53
N ARG A 261 -22.70 3.41 2.72
CA ARG A 261 -24.17 3.25 2.90
C ARG A 261 -24.56 2.43 4.11
N HIS A 262 -23.76 1.45 4.48
CA HIS A 262 -24.09 0.55 5.57
C HIS A 262 -23.64 1.14 6.89
N ARG A 263 -24.58 1.81 7.57
CA ARG A 263 -24.39 2.41 8.88
C ARG A 263 -25.20 1.69 9.93
N ILE A 264 -25.00 0.41 10.02
CA ILE A 264 -25.47 -0.32 11.18
C ILE A 264 -24.45 -0.06 12.27
N LYS A 265 -24.90 0.54 13.36
CA LYS A 265 -24.04 0.72 14.53
C LYS A 265 -23.66 -0.64 15.09
N ILE A 266 -22.37 -0.95 14.99
CA ILE A 266 -21.81 -2.20 15.46
C ILE A 266 -21.41 -2.02 16.92
N PRO A 267 -21.73 -2.96 17.81
CA PRO A 267 -21.27 -2.89 19.19
C PRO A 267 -19.74 -2.79 19.27
N ALA A 268 -19.22 -1.90 20.10
CA ALA A 268 -17.78 -1.69 20.26
C ALA A 268 -17.02 -3.01 20.54
N LYS A 269 -17.68 -3.95 21.23
CA LYS A 269 -17.13 -5.28 21.52
C LYS A 269 -16.76 -6.10 20.30
N GLU A 270 -17.47 -5.93 19.19
CA GLU A 270 -17.19 -6.62 17.93
C GLU A 270 -15.89 -6.10 17.33
N TYR A 271 -15.61 -4.81 17.42
CA TYR A 271 -14.33 -4.24 16.99
C TYR A 271 -13.18 -4.63 17.92
N GLU A 272 -13.44 -4.66 19.24
CA GLU A 272 -12.44 -5.10 20.23
C GLU A 272 -12.03 -6.55 20.03
N ASN A 273 -12.97 -7.45 19.72
CA ASN A 273 -12.73 -8.86 19.47
C ASN A 273 -12.32 -9.13 18.02
N GLY A 274 -12.55 -8.20 17.11
CA GLY A 274 -12.19 -8.27 15.70
C GLY A 274 -10.79 -7.71 15.41
N HIS A 275 -10.74 -6.66 14.59
CA HIS A 275 -9.48 -6.10 14.11
C HIS A 275 -8.57 -5.56 15.22
N ILE A 276 -9.11 -5.05 16.34
CA ILE A 276 -8.30 -4.53 17.45
C ILE A 276 -7.53 -5.68 18.13
N LEU A 277 -8.19 -6.81 18.38
CA LEU A 277 -7.53 -7.99 18.94
C LEU A 277 -6.49 -8.56 17.97
N THR A 278 -6.80 -8.59 16.69
CA THR A 278 -5.85 -8.97 15.64
C THR A 278 -4.64 -8.04 15.64
N SER A 279 -4.86 -6.73 15.72
CA SER A 279 -3.78 -5.75 15.76
C SER A 279 -2.89 -5.87 17.01
N LYS A 280 -3.44 -6.30 18.16
CA LYS A 280 -2.62 -6.64 19.34
C LYS A 280 -1.66 -7.79 19.03
N THR A 281 -2.15 -8.84 18.38
CA THR A 281 -1.31 -9.96 17.93
C THR A 281 -0.21 -9.47 16.96
N VAL A 282 -0.54 -8.59 16.03
CA VAL A 282 0.43 -7.96 15.10
C VAL A 282 1.49 -7.17 15.88
N THR A 283 1.06 -6.41 16.88
CA THR A 283 1.96 -5.65 17.75
C THR A 283 2.91 -6.56 18.55
N ASP A 284 2.43 -7.68 19.05
CA ASP A 284 3.25 -8.64 19.80
C ASP A 284 4.29 -9.31 18.88
N LEU A 285 3.91 -9.66 17.66
CA LEU A 285 4.85 -10.13 16.62
C LEU A 285 5.90 -9.09 16.26
N SER A 286 5.50 -7.82 16.11
CA SER A 286 6.42 -6.70 15.84
C SER A 286 7.44 -6.52 16.97
N LYS A 287 7.00 -6.57 18.25
CA LYS A 287 7.90 -6.52 19.43
C LYS A 287 8.89 -7.69 19.48
N MET A 288 8.55 -8.81 18.90
CA MET A 288 9.43 -9.98 18.76
C MET A 288 10.36 -9.90 17.54
N GLY A 289 10.32 -8.81 16.76
CA GLY A 289 11.19 -8.56 15.62
C GLY A 289 10.64 -8.99 14.26
N VAL A 290 9.39 -9.44 14.18
CA VAL A 290 8.73 -9.70 12.89
C VAL A 290 8.50 -8.35 12.20
N LYS A 291 8.96 -8.21 10.95
CA LYS A 291 8.71 -7.01 10.15
C LYS A 291 7.26 -6.96 9.72
N VAL A 292 6.53 -6.00 10.25
CA VAL A 292 5.14 -5.72 9.89
C VAL A 292 5.13 -4.67 8.80
N ASN A 293 4.30 -4.88 7.78
CA ASN A 293 4.13 -3.99 6.64
C ASN A 293 2.68 -3.48 6.57
N LEU A 294 2.50 -2.34 5.92
CA LEU A 294 1.18 -1.78 5.64
C LEU A 294 0.63 -2.36 4.34
N GLY A 295 -0.62 -2.85 4.36
CA GLY A 295 -1.38 -3.28 3.20
C GLY A 295 -2.83 -2.81 3.27
N ALA A 296 -3.21 -1.83 2.44
CA ALA A 296 -4.55 -1.23 2.47
C ALA A 296 -5.58 -1.95 1.59
N HIS A 297 -5.16 -2.98 0.88
CA HIS A 297 -6.00 -3.87 0.08
C HIS A 297 -6.87 -3.14 -0.99
N GLY A 298 -6.57 -1.90 -1.31
CA GLY A 298 -7.33 -1.12 -2.28
C GLY A 298 -8.77 -0.77 -1.87
N GLN A 299 -9.12 -0.97 -0.58
CA GLN A 299 -10.49 -0.80 -0.09
C GLN A 299 -11.01 0.63 -0.29
N LEU A 300 -10.23 1.62 0.04
CA LEU A 300 -10.49 3.02 -0.27
C LEU A 300 -9.16 3.67 -0.62
N GLN A 301 -8.92 3.87 -1.90
CA GLN A 301 -7.63 4.30 -2.43
C GLN A 301 -7.08 5.53 -1.69
N GLY A 302 -5.87 5.43 -1.22
CA GLY A 302 -5.19 6.45 -0.44
C GLY A 302 -5.63 6.52 1.02
N LEU A 303 -6.89 6.84 1.31
CA LEU A 303 -7.37 6.96 2.70
C LEU A 303 -7.31 5.62 3.45
N GLY A 304 -7.54 4.51 2.77
CA GLY A 304 -7.43 3.17 3.35
C GLY A 304 -6.05 2.87 3.94
N ALA A 305 -4.98 3.42 3.36
CA ALA A 305 -3.63 3.26 3.91
C ALA A 305 -3.49 3.91 5.30
N HIS A 306 -4.12 5.07 5.50
CA HIS A 306 -4.15 5.69 6.83
C HIS A 306 -4.99 4.89 7.83
N TRP A 307 -6.09 4.30 7.39
CA TRP A 307 -6.90 3.44 8.24
C TRP A 307 -6.12 2.21 8.69
N GLU A 308 -5.42 1.54 7.78
CA GLU A 308 -4.56 0.42 8.13
C GLU A 308 -3.47 0.84 9.13
N LEU A 309 -2.80 1.96 8.88
CA LEU A 309 -1.82 2.55 9.80
C LEU A 309 -2.42 2.81 11.20
N TRP A 310 -3.63 3.36 11.27
CA TRP A 310 -4.30 3.66 12.54
C TRP A 310 -4.75 2.39 13.26
N MET A 311 -5.14 1.35 12.52
CA MET A 311 -5.46 0.05 13.11
C MET A 311 -4.25 -0.63 13.71
N LEU A 312 -3.07 -0.53 13.10
CA LEU A 312 -1.82 -1.00 13.71
C LEU A 312 -1.58 -0.32 15.08
N HIS A 313 -1.82 0.99 15.15
CA HIS A 313 -1.72 1.73 16.42
C HIS A 313 -2.80 1.32 17.44
N GLN A 314 -4.04 1.03 17.01
CA GLN A 314 -5.10 0.58 17.91
C GLN A 314 -4.73 -0.71 18.66
N GLY A 315 -3.88 -1.55 18.09
CA GLY A 315 -3.32 -2.75 18.74
C GLY A 315 -2.21 -2.49 19.74
N GLY A 316 -1.78 -1.23 19.90
CA GLY A 316 -0.71 -0.82 20.83
C GLY A 316 0.66 -0.66 20.19
N MET A 317 0.75 -0.67 18.87
CA MET A 317 1.99 -0.30 18.17
C MET A 317 2.27 1.19 18.37
N SER A 318 3.53 1.55 18.65
CA SER A 318 3.91 2.97 18.78
C SER A 318 3.74 3.70 17.46
N ASN A 319 3.55 5.04 17.50
CA ASN A 319 3.45 5.85 16.31
C ASN A 319 4.65 5.63 15.37
N LEU A 320 5.86 5.59 15.91
CA LEU A 320 7.07 5.38 15.12
C LEU A 320 7.10 4.01 14.44
N GLU A 321 6.79 2.93 15.17
CA GLU A 321 6.78 1.58 14.58
C GLU A 321 5.67 1.43 13.52
N ALA A 322 4.51 2.01 13.75
CA ALA A 322 3.44 2.03 12.75
C ALA A 322 3.86 2.81 11.48
N LEU A 323 4.55 3.94 11.64
CA LEU A 323 5.10 4.69 10.51
C LEU A 323 6.23 3.93 9.79
N LYS A 324 7.06 3.16 10.51
CA LYS A 324 8.05 2.26 9.87
C LYS A 324 7.36 1.16 9.06
N ALA A 325 6.27 0.60 9.57
CA ALA A 325 5.47 -0.38 8.82
C ALA A 325 4.93 0.20 7.51
N ALA A 326 4.57 1.48 7.53
CA ALA A 326 4.04 2.20 6.36
C ALA A 326 5.13 2.79 5.44
N THR A 327 6.42 2.59 5.73
CA THR A 327 7.52 3.20 4.97
C THR A 327 8.64 2.18 4.73
N ILE A 328 9.67 2.18 5.57
CA ILE A 328 10.90 1.39 5.34
C ILE A 328 10.65 -0.12 5.36
N ASN A 329 9.80 -0.62 6.27
CA ASN A 329 9.54 -2.06 6.32
C ASN A 329 8.93 -2.55 5.00
N GLY A 330 7.94 -1.80 4.47
CA GLY A 330 7.33 -2.09 3.17
C GLY A 330 8.33 -2.01 2.03
N ALA A 331 9.19 -0.99 2.02
CA ALA A 331 10.23 -0.83 1.00
C ALA A 331 11.23 -2.01 1.00
N GLU A 332 11.68 -2.44 2.18
CA GLU A 332 12.54 -3.62 2.32
C GLU A 332 11.82 -4.91 1.89
N TYR A 333 10.53 -5.03 2.23
CA TYR A 333 9.73 -6.20 1.88
C TYR A 333 9.61 -6.42 0.37
N ILE A 334 9.44 -5.35 -0.40
CA ILE A 334 9.40 -5.43 -1.88
C ILE A 334 10.79 -5.32 -2.53
N GLY A 335 11.87 -5.25 -1.73
CA GLY A 335 13.25 -5.29 -2.20
C GLY A 335 13.77 -3.96 -2.77
N ILE A 336 13.29 -2.82 -2.27
CA ILE A 336 13.70 -1.47 -2.67
C ILE A 336 14.09 -0.58 -1.48
N GLY A 337 14.36 -1.17 -0.32
CA GLY A 337 14.71 -0.43 0.90
C GLY A 337 15.98 0.41 0.77
N ASP A 338 16.89 0.04 -0.12
CA ASP A 338 18.09 0.82 -0.44
C ASP A 338 17.78 2.05 -1.29
N GLU A 339 16.63 2.05 -1.99
CA GLU A 339 16.23 3.12 -2.90
C GLU A 339 15.30 4.15 -2.25
N LEU A 340 14.39 3.72 -1.36
CA LEU A 340 13.38 4.57 -0.72
C LEU A 340 12.94 4.04 0.66
N GLY A 341 11.94 4.70 1.28
CA GLY A 341 11.36 4.32 2.58
C GLY A 341 11.99 5.02 3.77
N THR A 342 13.09 5.73 3.57
CA THR A 342 13.73 6.62 4.55
C THR A 342 14.16 7.92 3.89
N LEU A 343 14.36 8.99 4.67
CA LEU A 343 14.94 10.24 4.19
C LEU A 343 16.46 10.20 4.43
N GLU A 344 17.21 9.76 3.42
CA GLU A 344 18.67 9.63 3.48
C GLU A 344 19.28 10.10 2.16
N VAL A 345 20.49 10.66 2.25
CA VAL A 345 21.26 11.10 1.09
C VAL A 345 21.46 9.95 0.11
N GLY A 346 21.20 10.21 -1.17
CA GLY A 346 21.32 9.25 -2.27
C GLY A 346 20.06 8.43 -2.54
N LYS A 347 19.09 8.40 -1.64
CA LYS A 347 17.77 7.76 -1.87
C LYS A 347 16.86 8.65 -2.72
N LEU A 348 15.84 8.03 -3.28
CA LEU A 348 14.80 8.72 -4.03
C LEU A 348 14.02 9.69 -3.12
N ASP A 349 13.58 10.77 -3.70
CA ASP A 349 12.85 11.86 -3.04
C ASP A 349 11.35 11.60 -2.85
N ASP A 350 10.98 10.33 -2.78
CA ASP A 350 9.60 9.93 -2.51
C ASP A 350 9.24 10.28 -1.05
N LEU A 351 8.65 11.44 -0.85
CA LEU A 351 8.33 12.01 0.45
C LEU A 351 6.98 12.71 0.48
N ILE A 352 6.46 12.92 1.69
CA ILE A 352 5.22 13.66 1.92
C ILE A 352 5.44 14.76 2.95
N ILE A 353 4.67 15.83 2.77
CA ILE A 353 4.65 16.98 3.66
C ILE A 353 3.29 17.02 4.33
N LEU A 354 3.30 16.97 5.66
CA LEU A 354 2.13 16.90 6.52
C LEU A 354 1.94 18.24 7.25
N ASP A 355 0.71 18.63 7.44
CA ASP A 355 0.35 19.82 8.22
C ASP A 355 0.64 19.64 9.72
N LYS A 356 0.61 18.40 10.21
CA LYS A 356 0.78 18.06 11.61
C LYS A 356 1.71 16.86 11.77
N ASN A 357 2.32 16.72 12.95
CA ASN A 357 3.28 15.67 13.25
C ASN A 357 2.59 14.33 13.59
N PRO A 358 2.75 13.27 12.77
CA PRO A 358 2.18 11.96 13.06
C PRO A 358 2.87 11.20 14.20
N LEU A 359 4.06 11.63 14.65
CA LEU A 359 4.70 11.09 15.84
C LEU A 359 4.00 11.53 17.12
N GLU A 360 3.33 12.68 17.11
CA GLU A 360 2.53 13.16 18.24
C GLU A 360 1.16 12.48 18.29
N ASN A 361 0.53 12.33 17.13
CA ASN A 361 -0.74 11.64 16.98
C ASN A 361 -0.79 10.97 15.60
N ILE A 362 -0.92 9.66 15.59
CA ILE A 362 -0.92 8.89 14.34
C ILE A 362 -2.01 9.32 13.36
N ARG A 363 -3.13 9.88 13.86
CA ARG A 363 -4.21 10.43 13.03
C ARG A 363 -3.77 11.64 12.20
N HIS A 364 -2.66 12.28 12.55
CA HIS A 364 -2.07 13.35 11.75
C HIS A 364 -1.46 12.87 10.43
N SER A 365 -1.27 11.57 10.26
CA SER A 365 -0.71 11.00 9.02
C SER A 365 -1.50 11.36 7.76
N ASN A 366 -2.80 11.63 7.86
CA ASN A 366 -3.64 12.00 6.72
C ASN A 366 -3.69 13.52 6.44
N THR A 367 -2.90 14.33 7.14
CA THR A 367 -2.84 15.78 6.93
C THR A 367 -1.87 16.17 5.81
N VAL A 368 -1.85 15.39 4.75
CA VAL A 368 -0.93 15.57 3.61
C VAL A 368 -1.26 16.86 2.87
N THR A 369 -0.27 17.73 2.72
CA THR A 369 -0.37 18.97 1.96
C THR A 369 0.34 18.90 0.61
N HIS A 370 1.45 18.18 0.56
CA HIS A 370 2.21 17.95 -0.67
C HIS A 370 2.72 16.51 -0.71
N THR A 371 2.85 16.02 -1.92
CA THR A 371 3.46 14.70 -2.19
C THR A 371 4.54 14.89 -3.24
N MET A 372 5.72 14.39 -2.95
CA MET A 372 6.84 14.39 -3.89
C MET A 372 7.16 12.98 -4.33
N ILE A 373 7.35 12.80 -5.60
CA ILE A 373 7.72 11.53 -6.20
C ILE A 373 8.52 11.76 -7.48
N ASN A 374 9.65 11.08 -7.58
CA ASN A 374 10.50 11.11 -8.77
C ASN A 374 10.85 12.54 -9.23
N GLY A 375 11.26 13.42 -8.31
CA GLY A 375 11.62 14.81 -8.56
C GLY A 375 10.44 15.75 -8.82
N ARG A 376 9.21 15.29 -8.65
CA ARG A 376 7.99 16.05 -8.93
C ARG A 376 7.21 16.33 -7.65
N LEU A 377 7.03 17.61 -7.34
CA LEU A 377 6.26 18.06 -6.18
C LEU A 377 4.82 18.40 -6.58
N TYR A 378 3.87 17.75 -5.94
CA TYR A 378 2.44 17.95 -6.17
C TYR A 378 1.79 18.63 -4.96
N ASP A 379 1.03 19.71 -5.22
CA ASP A 379 0.14 20.31 -4.24
C ASP A 379 -1.14 19.47 -4.12
N VAL A 380 -1.43 18.94 -2.94
CA VAL A 380 -2.58 18.01 -2.73
C VAL A 380 -3.93 18.71 -2.97
N THR A 381 -4.02 20.02 -2.74
CA THR A 381 -5.27 20.75 -2.96
C THR A 381 -5.66 20.77 -4.44
N THR A 382 -4.69 20.78 -5.34
CA THR A 382 -4.92 20.93 -6.79
C THR A 382 -4.46 19.71 -7.57
N MET A 383 -3.51 18.94 -7.05
CA MET A 383 -2.71 17.93 -7.75
C MET A 383 -1.99 18.52 -8.97
N ASN A 384 -1.75 19.81 -8.99
CA ASN A 384 -0.81 20.40 -9.92
C ASN A 384 0.61 20.02 -9.53
N GLU A 385 1.42 19.70 -10.50
CA GLU A 385 2.85 19.61 -10.30
C GLU A 385 3.38 21.06 -10.21
N ILE A 386 3.92 21.43 -9.06
CA ILE A 386 4.40 22.79 -8.76
C ILE A 386 5.92 22.86 -8.67
N GLY A 387 6.58 21.74 -8.85
CA GLY A 387 8.03 21.62 -8.83
C GLY A 387 8.70 22.14 -10.10
N ASN A 388 9.49 21.28 -10.74
CA ASN A 388 10.33 21.67 -11.87
C ASN A 388 9.54 21.85 -13.17
N TYR A 389 8.43 21.13 -13.35
CA TYR A 389 7.68 21.10 -14.62
C TYR A 389 6.48 22.04 -14.63
N ASN A 390 5.99 22.44 -13.47
CA ASN A 390 4.85 23.36 -13.32
C ASN A 390 3.64 22.98 -14.19
N THR A 391 3.23 21.71 -14.12
CA THR A 391 2.20 21.13 -14.97
C THR A 391 0.84 21.12 -14.27
N PRO A 392 -0.18 21.85 -14.78
CA PRO A 392 -1.50 21.84 -14.20
C PRO A 392 -2.20 20.50 -14.45
N ARG A 393 -2.90 19.99 -13.44
CA ARG A 393 -3.74 18.80 -13.57
C ARG A 393 -5.00 19.09 -14.38
N THR A 394 -5.38 18.19 -15.24
CA THR A 394 -6.71 18.21 -15.83
C THR A 394 -7.73 17.61 -14.86
N LYS A 395 -8.81 18.35 -14.59
CA LYS A 395 -9.90 17.92 -13.70
C LYS A 395 -10.58 16.64 -14.20
N PHE A 396 -11.06 15.84 -13.28
CA PHE A 396 -11.96 14.72 -13.59
C PHE A 396 -13.35 15.23 -13.99
N TYR A 397 -14.10 14.41 -14.71
CA TYR A 397 -15.42 14.81 -15.21
C TYR A 397 -16.41 15.20 -14.10
N TRP A 398 -16.32 14.58 -12.93
CA TRP A 398 -17.21 14.89 -11.78
C TRP A 398 -16.87 16.20 -11.06
N GLU A 399 -15.66 16.73 -11.24
CA GLU A 399 -15.27 18.01 -10.65
C GLU A 399 -15.87 19.22 -11.41
N ASN A 400 -16.42 19.01 -12.58
CA ASN A 400 -17.00 20.07 -13.40
C ASN A 400 -18.45 20.40 -13.06
N GLY A 401 -18.98 19.90 -11.96
CA GLY A 401 -20.35 20.16 -11.50
C GLY A 401 -21.46 19.56 -12.38
N LYS A 402 -21.11 18.86 -13.45
CA LYS A 402 -22.06 18.28 -14.40
C LYS A 402 -22.47 16.85 -14.07
N TYR A 403 -21.94 16.28 -13.02
CA TYR A 403 -22.20 14.89 -12.62
C TYR A 403 -23.67 14.63 -12.26
N ASN A 404 -24.38 15.63 -11.74
CA ASN A 404 -25.78 15.54 -11.34
C ASN A 404 -26.77 15.95 -12.46
N GLN A 405 -26.31 16.30 -13.63
CA GLN A 405 -27.16 16.69 -14.72
C GLN A 405 -27.54 15.47 -15.58
N GLY A 406 -28.36 14.58 -14.99
CA GLY A 406 -29.40 13.86 -15.71
C GLY A 406 -28.98 12.97 -16.89
N VAL A 407 -27.83 12.30 -16.84
CA VAL A 407 -27.68 11.08 -17.62
C VAL A 407 -28.05 9.94 -16.69
N PRO A 408 -29.17 9.23 -16.93
CA PRO A 408 -29.45 8.00 -16.23
C PRO A 408 -28.45 6.96 -16.70
N PHE A 409 -27.27 6.95 -16.11
CA PHE A 409 -26.44 5.77 -16.20
C PHE A 409 -27.11 4.73 -15.33
N ASN A 410 -27.75 3.75 -15.96
CA ASN A 410 -27.95 2.45 -15.35
C ASN A 410 -26.56 1.87 -15.13
N PHE A 411 -25.90 2.30 -14.07
CA PHE A 411 -24.72 1.63 -13.60
C PHE A 411 -25.20 0.28 -13.07
N ASP A 412 -24.83 -0.75 -13.78
CA ASP A 412 -24.74 -2.06 -13.16
C ASP A 412 -23.78 -1.90 -11.98
N THR A 413 -24.34 -1.80 -10.78
CA THR A 413 -23.59 -1.57 -9.54
C THR A 413 -22.62 -2.72 -9.27
N ASN A 414 -22.86 -3.90 -9.85
CA ASN A 414 -21.96 -5.05 -9.80
C ASN A 414 -20.70 -4.83 -10.64
N SER A 415 -20.73 -3.92 -11.62
CA SER A 415 -19.58 -3.64 -12.48
C SER A 415 -18.59 -2.64 -11.90
N PHE A 416 -18.93 -1.93 -10.80
CA PHE A 416 -18.11 -0.89 -10.16
C PHE A 416 -17.83 -1.15 -8.69
N THR A 417 -18.18 -2.31 -8.18
CA THR A 417 -17.65 -2.76 -6.91
C THR A 417 -16.13 -2.73 -7.01
N SER A 418 -15.49 -2.31 -5.94
CA SER A 418 -14.08 -2.42 -5.66
C SER A 418 -13.37 -3.44 -6.51
N PRO A 419 -12.09 -3.26 -6.77
CA PRO A 419 -11.25 -4.41 -7.00
C PRO A 419 -11.37 -5.31 -5.76
N THR A 420 -12.47 -6.01 -5.67
CA THR A 420 -12.54 -7.19 -4.85
C THR A 420 -11.42 -8.05 -5.39
N CYS A 421 -10.52 -8.44 -4.54
CA CYS A 421 -9.74 -9.62 -4.82
C CYS A 421 -10.75 -10.63 -5.35
N SER A 422 -10.60 -11.09 -6.59
CA SER A 422 -11.37 -12.20 -7.14
C SER A 422 -11.15 -13.50 -6.33
N CYS A 423 -10.62 -13.34 -5.14
CA CYS A 423 -10.36 -14.30 -4.10
C CYS A 423 -11.62 -14.71 -3.35
N HIS A 424 -12.76 -14.06 -3.59
CA HIS A 424 -14.01 -14.29 -2.84
C HIS A 424 -15.16 -14.84 -3.70
N GLU A 425 -14.92 -15.22 -4.96
CA GLU A 425 -15.87 -16.06 -5.73
C GLU A 425 -15.41 -17.50 -5.84
#